data_69bde5675e6c842cb31025ccbcdda2a3
#
_entry.id   69bde5675e6c842cb31025ccbcdda2a3
#
_cell.length_a   1.000
_cell.length_b   1.000
_cell.length_c   1.000
_cell.angle_alpha   90.00
_cell.angle_beta   90.00
_cell.angle_gamma   90.00
#
_symmetry.space_group_name_H-M   'P 1'
#
loop_
_entity.id
_entity.type
_entity.pdbx_description
1 polymer ?
#
loop_
_entity_poly.entity_id
_entity_poly.type
_entity_poly.pdbx_seq_one_letter_code
_entity_poly.pdbx_strand_id
1 'polypeptide(L)'
;ALDQFLYINTMIEFNTIMAAFQNGVKKFCFMGSGCIYPRECSQPIKEEYLLTSPLEITNEGYALAKISGLKLCEYLNTHHRDRADFISIMPCNLYGPGDNYHPEHSHVVPALLRKFHEAKTNMRNEVTLWGTGSAMREFLHIDDVADACFFLMQNYSGDINEEQKEAPGISWINVGCGTDISMKDLGALIAKIVGFQGNIVFDHIHPDGTPRKLLDSSKLFSTGWHPRFSLEDGLRATYEDYKLH
;
A
#
# COMPACT_ATOMS: atom_id res chain seq x y z
N ALA A 1 -1.07 0.15 20.43
CA ALA A 1 -0.87 -1.27 20.72
C ALA A 1 -1.64 -2.10 19.67
N LEU A 2 -1.23 -3.35 19.40
CA LEU A 2 -1.83 -4.20 18.34
C LEU A 2 -3.32 -4.50 18.58
N ASP A 3 -3.72 -4.62 19.84
CA ASP A 3 -5.11 -4.82 20.28
C ASP A 3 -6.02 -3.67 19.81
N GLN A 4 -5.60 -2.43 20.01
CA GLN A 4 -6.34 -1.25 19.57
C GLN A 4 -6.40 -1.15 18.05
N PHE A 5 -5.29 -1.44 17.35
CA PHE A 5 -5.27 -1.47 15.90
C PHE A 5 -6.24 -2.52 15.35
N LEU A 6 -6.21 -3.72 15.89
CA LEU A 6 -7.15 -4.77 15.51
C LEU A 6 -8.60 -4.34 15.75
N TYR A 7 -8.91 -3.92 16.99
CA TYR A 7 -10.28 -3.59 17.38
C TYR A 7 -10.85 -2.42 16.55
N ILE A 8 -10.13 -1.29 16.53
CA ILE A 8 -10.64 -0.06 15.91
C ILE A 8 -10.80 -0.25 14.41
N ASN A 9 -9.80 -0.82 13.71
CA ASN A 9 -9.89 -1.03 12.26
C ASN A 9 -10.99 -2.03 11.92
N THR A 10 -11.11 -3.15 12.65
CA THR A 10 -12.18 -4.12 12.41
C THR A 10 -13.56 -3.49 12.58
N MET A 11 -13.76 -2.68 13.62
CA MET A 11 -15.05 -2.00 13.84
C MET A 11 -15.40 -1.00 12.75
N ILE A 12 -14.42 -0.19 12.29
CA ILE A 12 -14.61 0.75 11.18
C ILE A 12 -15.00 0.00 9.92
N GLU A 13 -14.25 -1.04 9.58
CA GLU A 13 -14.44 -1.82 8.36
C GLU A 13 -15.79 -2.53 8.36
N PHE A 14 -16.10 -3.27 9.42
CA PHE A 14 -17.36 -4.03 9.51
C PHE A 14 -18.57 -3.12 9.50
N ASN A 15 -18.53 -2.02 10.24
CA ASN A 15 -19.63 -1.07 10.26
C ASN A 15 -19.84 -0.43 8.87
N THR A 16 -18.77 -0.06 8.18
CA THR A 16 -18.85 0.57 6.87
C THR A 16 -19.35 -0.42 5.80
N ILE A 17 -18.78 -1.62 5.75
CA ILE A 17 -19.15 -2.67 4.79
C ILE A 17 -20.61 -3.10 5.02
N MET A 18 -20.99 -3.37 6.28
CA MET A 18 -22.36 -3.80 6.58
C MET A 18 -23.38 -2.70 6.38
N ALA A 19 -23.05 -1.44 6.71
CA ALA A 19 -23.94 -0.30 6.41
C ALA A 19 -24.15 -0.14 4.89
N ALA A 20 -23.09 -0.25 4.08
CA ALA A 20 -23.20 -0.23 2.63
C ALA A 20 -24.15 -1.35 2.14
N PHE A 21 -23.93 -2.58 2.58
CA PHE A 21 -24.74 -3.73 2.19
C PHE A 21 -26.22 -3.59 2.63
N GLN A 22 -26.46 -3.20 3.87
CA GLN A 22 -27.82 -3.06 4.43
C GLN A 22 -28.63 -1.93 3.76
N ASN A 23 -27.94 -0.88 3.30
CA ASN A 23 -28.59 0.23 2.57
C ASN A 23 -28.64 0.03 1.05
N GLY A 24 -28.36 -1.17 0.56
CA GLY A 24 -28.52 -1.52 -0.85
C GLY A 24 -27.45 -0.93 -1.78
N VAL A 25 -26.28 -0.56 -1.25
CA VAL A 25 -25.14 -0.17 -2.08
C VAL A 25 -24.67 -1.42 -2.84
N LYS A 26 -24.80 -1.39 -4.16
CA LYS A 26 -24.44 -2.52 -5.02
C LYS A 26 -22.92 -2.63 -5.23
N LYS A 27 -22.26 -1.50 -5.44
CA LYS A 27 -20.80 -1.44 -5.74
C LYS A 27 -20.07 -0.76 -4.59
N PHE A 28 -19.10 -1.43 -4.01
CA PHE A 28 -18.29 -0.93 -2.91
C PHE A 28 -16.83 -1.27 -3.15
N CYS A 29 -15.92 -0.34 -2.91
CA CYS A 29 -14.48 -0.58 -2.98
C CYS A 29 -13.88 -0.58 -1.58
N PHE A 30 -13.43 -1.75 -1.12
CA PHE A 30 -12.73 -1.89 0.14
C PHE A 30 -11.23 -1.60 -0.04
N MET A 31 -10.74 -0.62 0.71
CA MET A 31 -9.32 -0.30 0.75
C MET A 31 -8.60 -1.25 1.73
N GLY A 32 -8.05 -2.32 1.20
CA GLY A 32 -7.19 -3.23 1.92
C GLY A 32 -5.76 -2.72 2.06
N SER A 33 -4.79 -3.61 2.08
CA SER A 33 -3.36 -3.28 2.19
C SER A 33 -2.50 -4.46 1.74
N GLY A 34 -1.38 -4.20 1.09
CA GLY A 34 -0.34 -5.20 0.85
C GLY A 34 0.30 -5.78 2.13
N CYS A 35 -0.03 -5.23 3.31
CA CYS A 35 0.41 -5.77 4.61
C CYS A 35 -0.29 -7.07 5.02
N ILE A 36 -1.37 -7.47 4.33
CA ILE A 36 -2.11 -8.71 4.60
C ILE A 36 -1.35 -9.98 4.17
N TYR A 37 -0.36 -9.84 3.32
CA TYR A 37 0.38 -10.99 2.82
C TYR A 37 1.41 -11.49 3.83
N PRO A 38 1.76 -12.80 3.75
CA PRO A 38 2.77 -13.37 4.64
C PRO A 38 4.07 -12.58 4.62
N ARG A 39 4.74 -12.57 5.78
CA ARG A 39 6.07 -11.96 5.89
C ARG A 39 7.07 -12.57 4.91
N GLU A 40 7.01 -13.90 4.79
CA GLU A 40 7.87 -14.67 3.89
C GLU A 40 7.01 -15.35 2.84
N CYS A 41 7.03 -14.82 1.63
CA CYS A 41 6.38 -15.39 0.47
C CYS A 41 7.20 -15.08 -0.79
N SER A 42 6.92 -15.83 -1.86
CA SER A 42 7.55 -15.61 -3.16
C SER A 42 7.29 -14.19 -3.69
N GLN A 43 8.23 -13.67 -4.46
CA GLN A 43 8.15 -12.34 -5.06
C GLN A 43 8.12 -12.44 -6.60
N PRO A 44 7.31 -11.64 -7.29
CA PRO A 44 6.31 -10.72 -6.74
C PRO A 44 5.17 -11.43 -6.02
N ILE A 45 4.51 -10.74 -5.06
CA ILE A 45 3.47 -11.28 -4.19
C ILE A 45 2.16 -11.37 -4.95
N LYS A 46 1.66 -12.58 -5.16
CA LYS A 46 0.37 -12.83 -5.79
C LYS A 46 -0.79 -12.83 -4.79
N GLU A 47 -1.99 -12.55 -5.28
CA GLU A 47 -3.21 -12.56 -4.46
C GLU A 47 -3.45 -13.91 -3.77
N GLU A 48 -3.10 -15.01 -4.40
CA GLU A 48 -3.24 -16.38 -3.89
C GLU A 48 -2.34 -16.72 -2.69
N TYR A 49 -1.38 -15.84 -2.36
CA TYR A 49 -0.49 -16.05 -1.20
C TYR A 49 -1.12 -15.62 0.13
N LEU A 50 -2.32 -15.05 0.10
CA LEU A 50 -3.04 -14.69 1.32
C LEU A 50 -3.24 -15.91 2.24
N LEU A 51 -2.88 -15.77 3.52
CA LEU A 51 -3.03 -16.80 4.56
C LEU A 51 -2.22 -18.10 4.32
N THR A 52 -1.20 -18.10 3.50
CA THR A 52 -0.36 -19.27 3.25
C THR A 52 0.80 -19.45 4.24
N SER A 53 1.14 -18.42 5.01
CA SER A 53 2.24 -18.41 5.99
C SER A 53 2.00 -17.30 7.03
N PRO A 54 2.76 -17.24 8.14
CA PRO A 54 2.63 -16.21 9.18
C PRO A 54 2.77 -14.78 8.67
N LEU A 55 2.00 -13.88 9.26
CA LEU A 55 2.03 -12.44 9.01
C LEU A 55 3.28 -11.79 9.64
N GLU A 56 3.54 -10.54 9.25
CA GLU A 56 4.54 -9.72 9.92
C GLU A 56 4.04 -9.34 11.33
N ILE A 57 4.72 -9.82 12.35
CA ILE A 57 4.29 -9.73 13.75
C ILE A 57 4.14 -8.28 14.23
N THR A 58 4.93 -7.36 13.69
CA THR A 58 4.93 -5.95 14.12
C THR A 58 3.67 -5.19 13.72
N ASN A 59 2.93 -5.67 12.71
CA ASN A 59 1.68 -5.08 12.23
C ASN A 59 0.52 -6.09 12.12
N GLU A 60 0.66 -7.27 12.74
CA GLU A 60 -0.29 -8.37 12.64
C GLU A 60 -1.73 -7.95 12.98
N GLY A 61 -1.94 -7.14 14.02
CA GLY A 61 -3.27 -6.67 14.40
C GLY A 61 -3.95 -5.85 13.29
N TYR A 62 -3.20 -5.01 12.58
CA TYR A 62 -3.70 -4.28 11.41
C TYR A 62 -3.98 -5.22 10.24
N ALA A 63 -3.05 -6.13 9.95
CA ALA A 63 -3.20 -7.08 8.86
C ALA A 63 -4.44 -7.98 9.05
N LEU A 64 -4.68 -8.48 10.26
CA LEU A 64 -5.86 -9.29 10.60
C LEU A 64 -7.16 -8.51 10.41
N ALA A 65 -7.22 -7.24 10.81
CA ALA A 65 -8.38 -6.40 10.54
C ALA A 65 -8.64 -6.31 9.04
N LYS A 66 -7.63 -5.95 8.24
CA LYS A 66 -7.75 -5.85 6.76
C LYS A 66 -8.15 -7.16 6.10
N ILE A 67 -7.63 -8.30 6.56
CA ILE A 67 -8.05 -9.64 6.10
C ILE A 67 -9.53 -9.87 6.42
N SER A 68 -9.97 -9.50 7.62
CA SER A 68 -11.37 -9.69 8.04
C SER A 68 -12.34 -8.87 7.18
N GLY A 69 -12.02 -7.61 6.88
CA GLY A 69 -12.81 -6.75 5.99
C GLY A 69 -12.86 -7.29 4.57
N LEU A 70 -11.71 -7.72 4.02
CA LEU A 70 -11.64 -8.37 2.71
C LEU A 70 -12.52 -9.61 2.65
N LYS A 71 -12.43 -10.50 3.66
CA LYS A 71 -13.24 -11.73 3.70
C LYS A 71 -14.72 -11.44 3.87
N LEU A 72 -15.10 -10.40 4.60
CA LEU A 72 -16.50 -9.99 4.68
C LEU A 72 -17.04 -9.56 3.31
N CYS A 73 -16.29 -8.76 2.53
CA CYS A 73 -16.65 -8.40 1.16
C CYS A 73 -16.81 -9.65 0.27
N GLU A 74 -15.86 -10.58 0.34
CA GLU A 74 -15.90 -11.84 -0.42
C GLU A 74 -17.15 -12.68 -0.10
N TYR A 75 -17.48 -12.83 1.20
CA TYR A 75 -18.65 -13.60 1.61
C TYR A 75 -19.97 -12.92 1.21
N LEU A 76 -20.05 -11.58 1.28
CA LEU A 76 -21.21 -10.84 0.80
C LEU A 76 -21.41 -11.05 -0.71
N ASN A 77 -20.36 -10.97 -1.51
CA ASN A 77 -20.42 -11.26 -2.94
C ASN A 77 -20.87 -12.71 -3.19
N THR A 78 -20.34 -13.68 -2.45
CA THR A 78 -20.64 -15.11 -2.66
C THR A 78 -22.08 -15.43 -2.32
N HIS A 79 -22.61 -14.90 -1.21
CA HIS A 79 -23.93 -15.24 -0.71
C HIS A 79 -25.05 -14.32 -1.19
N HIS A 80 -24.72 -13.14 -1.73
CA HIS A 80 -25.69 -12.11 -2.11
C HIS A 80 -25.33 -11.48 -3.47
N ARG A 81 -25.06 -12.30 -4.48
CA ARG A 81 -24.59 -11.89 -5.83
C ARG A 81 -25.49 -10.88 -6.53
N ASP A 82 -26.80 -10.95 -6.30
CA ASP A 82 -27.77 -9.99 -6.84
C ASP A 82 -27.76 -8.63 -6.15
N ARG A 83 -27.14 -8.54 -4.97
CA ARG A 83 -27.16 -7.37 -4.08
C ARG A 83 -25.79 -6.75 -3.82
N ALA A 84 -24.72 -7.49 -3.97
CA ALA A 84 -23.36 -7.03 -3.67
C ALA A 84 -22.40 -7.32 -4.83
N ASP A 85 -21.65 -6.30 -5.23
CA ASP A 85 -20.47 -6.36 -6.09
C ASP A 85 -19.36 -5.55 -5.41
N PHE A 86 -18.83 -6.10 -4.32
CA PHE A 86 -17.85 -5.47 -3.46
C PHE A 86 -16.46 -5.89 -3.89
N ILE A 87 -15.65 -4.94 -4.35
CA ILE A 87 -14.26 -5.17 -4.73
C ILE A 87 -13.33 -4.81 -3.59
N SER A 88 -12.24 -5.57 -3.43
CA SER A 88 -11.20 -5.25 -2.47
C SER A 88 -9.88 -5.03 -3.20
N ILE A 89 -9.20 -3.92 -2.92
CA ILE A 89 -7.90 -3.61 -3.50
C ILE A 89 -6.81 -3.68 -2.45
N MET A 90 -5.64 -4.18 -2.85
CA MET A 90 -4.45 -4.32 -1.99
C MET A 90 -3.36 -3.40 -2.52
N PRO A 91 -3.34 -2.12 -2.09
CA PRO A 91 -2.30 -1.21 -2.54
C PRO A 91 -0.94 -1.55 -1.94
N CYS A 92 0.13 -1.25 -2.69
CA CYS A 92 1.50 -1.22 -2.20
C CYS A 92 1.74 0.02 -1.30
N ASN A 93 2.98 0.45 -1.08
CA ASN A 93 3.23 1.67 -0.31
C ASN A 93 2.79 2.89 -1.11
N LEU A 94 1.91 3.69 -0.52
CA LEU A 94 1.38 4.90 -1.13
C LEU A 94 2.17 6.12 -0.68
N TYR A 95 2.26 7.12 -1.54
CA TYR A 95 2.87 8.42 -1.26
C TYR A 95 2.26 9.49 -2.18
N GLY A 96 2.35 10.76 -1.78
CA GLY A 96 1.85 11.87 -2.60
C GLY A 96 1.65 13.16 -1.82
N PRO A 97 1.15 14.21 -2.48
CA PRO A 97 0.74 15.45 -1.82
C PRO A 97 -0.25 15.20 -0.68
N GLY A 98 -0.15 16.00 0.39
CA GLY A 98 -0.99 15.86 1.59
C GLY A 98 -0.61 14.72 2.52
N ASP A 99 0.56 14.09 2.35
CA ASP A 99 1.04 13.03 3.23
C ASP A 99 1.36 13.54 4.65
N ASN A 100 1.56 12.61 5.59
CA ASN A 100 1.90 12.93 6.98
C ASN A 100 3.42 13.06 7.16
N TYR A 101 3.90 14.27 7.39
CA TYR A 101 5.32 14.57 7.61
C TYR A 101 5.73 14.59 9.10
N HIS A 102 4.93 14.01 10.01
CA HIS A 102 5.23 13.99 11.44
C HIS A 102 6.57 13.30 11.73
N PRO A 103 7.44 13.83 12.63
CA PRO A 103 8.77 13.30 12.89
C PRO A 103 8.83 11.82 13.27
N GLU A 104 7.84 11.33 14.02
CA GLU A 104 7.83 9.97 14.60
C GLU A 104 6.78 9.04 13.96
N HIS A 105 5.78 9.59 13.25
CA HIS A 105 4.61 8.83 12.79
C HIS A 105 4.40 8.91 11.28
N SER A 106 5.39 9.37 10.53
CA SER A 106 5.34 9.41 9.06
C SER A 106 5.80 8.10 8.42
N HIS A 107 5.25 7.81 7.25
CA HIS A 107 5.78 6.75 6.39
C HIS A 107 7.12 7.12 5.77
N VAL A 108 7.76 6.15 5.10
CA VAL A 108 9.16 6.27 4.65
C VAL A 108 9.40 7.43 3.68
N VAL A 109 8.53 7.64 2.67
CA VAL A 109 8.72 8.72 1.69
C VAL A 109 8.62 10.09 2.34
N PRO A 110 7.53 10.45 3.07
CA PRO A 110 7.47 11.75 3.74
C PRO A 110 8.56 11.93 4.80
N ALA A 111 8.94 10.87 5.53
CA ALA A 111 10.06 10.93 6.48
C ALA A 111 11.39 11.28 5.80
N LEU A 112 11.69 10.67 4.66
CA LEU A 112 12.92 10.96 3.90
C LEU A 112 12.90 12.36 3.29
N LEU A 113 11.79 12.78 2.68
CA LEU A 113 11.63 14.13 2.13
C LEU A 113 11.91 15.18 3.22
N ARG A 114 11.29 15.03 4.38
CA ARG A 114 11.53 15.91 5.52
C ARG A 114 12.98 15.89 6.00
N LYS A 115 13.56 14.70 6.22
CA LYS A 115 14.96 14.57 6.68
C LYS A 115 15.96 15.26 5.75
N PHE A 116 15.84 15.03 4.44
CA PHE A 116 16.73 15.65 3.47
C PHE A 116 16.50 17.16 3.35
N HIS A 117 15.26 17.62 3.42
CA HIS A 117 14.94 19.04 3.42
C HIS A 117 15.53 19.75 4.65
N GLU A 118 15.30 19.22 5.85
CA GLU A 118 15.86 19.77 7.09
C GLU A 118 17.39 19.76 7.08
N ALA A 119 18.00 18.69 6.57
CA ALA A 119 19.46 18.61 6.47
C ALA A 119 20.02 19.66 5.51
N LYS A 120 19.39 19.88 4.36
CA LYS A 120 19.75 20.94 3.41
C LYS A 120 19.59 22.34 4.03
N THR A 121 18.45 22.62 4.64
CA THR A 121 18.12 23.93 5.23
C THR A 121 19.08 24.27 6.38
N ASN A 122 19.42 23.26 7.20
CA ASN A 122 20.35 23.42 8.33
C ASN A 122 21.83 23.20 7.94
N MET A 123 22.16 23.14 6.65
CA MET A 123 23.52 22.95 6.12
C MET A 123 24.26 21.76 6.74
N ARG A 124 23.55 20.68 7.01
CA ARG A 124 24.15 19.43 7.53
C ARG A 124 24.92 18.72 6.43
N ASN A 125 26.03 18.08 6.81
CA ASN A 125 26.89 17.35 5.87
C ASN A 125 26.47 15.91 5.63
N GLU A 126 25.51 15.39 6.42
CA GLU A 126 25.05 14.00 6.30
C GLU A 126 23.59 13.80 6.70
N VAL A 127 22.97 12.78 6.13
CA VAL A 127 21.66 12.23 6.50
C VAL A 127 21.83 10.75 6.78
N THR A 128 21.38 10.30 7.96
CA THR A 128 21.41 8.90 8.37
C THR A 128 20.10 8.20 7.99
N LEU A 129 20.21 7.10 7.26
CA LEU A 129 19.11 6.17 6.96
C LEU A 129 19.27 4.89 7.80
N TRP A 130 18.17 4.29 8.22
CA TRP A 130 18.17 3.07 9.00
C TRP A 130 18.44 1.84 8.12
N GLY A 131 19.08 0.82 8.70
CA GLY A 131 19.39 -0.44 8.05
C GLY A 131 20.58 -0.35 7.10
N THR A 132 20.67 -1.30 6.18
CA THR A 132 21.73 -1.37 5.15
C THR A 132 21.35 -0.60 3.87
N GLY A 133 20.08 -0.24 3.73
CA GLY A 133 19.53 0.33 2.51
C GLY A 133 19.25 -0.68 1.40
N SER A 134 19.44 -1.98 1.64
CA SER A 134 19.26 -3.03 0.63
C SER A 134 17.79 -3.46 0.45
N ALA A 135 16.93 -3.18 1.43
CA ALA A 135 15.52 -3.56 1.37
C ALA A 135 14.81 -2.92 0.16
N MET A 136 14.07 -3.75 -0.58
CA MET A 136 13.36 -3.35 -1.80
C MET A 136 11.90 -3.05 -1.50
N ARG A 137 11.39 -1.93 -2.00
CA ARG A 137 9.99 -1.49 -1.81
C ARG A 137 9.40 -0.95 -3.08
N GLU A 138 8.12 -1.21 -3.24
CA GLU A 138 7.27 -0.67 -4.30
C GLU A 138 6.52 0.56 -3.78
N PHE A 139 6.42 1.61 -4.60
CA PHE A 139 5.73 2.86 -4.27
C PHE A 139 4.79 3.28 -5.39
N LEU A 140 3.56 3.64 -5.05
CA LEU A 140 2.54 4.10 -5.99
C LEU A 140 2.04 5.50 -5.58
N HIS A 141 1.92 6.40 -6.54
CA HIS A 141 1.40 7.75 -6.30
C HIS A 141 -0.07 7.72 -5.89
N ILE A 142 -0.47 8.59 -4.98
CA ILE A 142 -1.84 8.61 -4.44
C ILE A 142 -2.89 8.85 -5.52
N ASP A 143 -2.60 9.68 -6.54
CA ASP A 143 -3.53 9.93 -7.64
C ASP A 143 -3.68 8.70 -8.54
N ASP A 144 -2.63 7.88 -8.68
CA ASP A 144 -2.73 6.62 -9.42
C ASP A 144 -3.60 5.60 -8.68
N VAL A 145 -3.48 5.49 -7.35
CA VAL A 145 -4.38 4.60 -6.61
C VAL A 145 -5.82 5.09 -6.62
N ALA A 146 -6.05 6.40 -6.57
CA ALA A 146 -7.39 6.98 -6.69
C ALA A 146 -7.99 6.69 -8.07
N ASP A 147 -7.19 6.84 -9.13
CA ASP A 147 -7.59 6.51 -10.51
C ASP A 147 -7.85 5.00 -10.66
N ALA A 148 -7.02 4.13 -10.08
CA ALA A 148 -7.23 2.69 -10.06
C ALA A 148 -8.55 2.30 -9.38
N CYS A 149 -8.86 2.92 -8.23
CA CYS A 149 -10.14 2.73 -7.54
C CYS A 149 -11.32 3.09 -8.44
N PHE A 150 -11.27 4.27 -9.05
CA PHE A 150 -12.33 4.75 -9.95
C PHE A 150 -12.47 3.85 -11.17
N PHE A 151 -11.36 3.48 -11.80
CA PHE A 151 -11.34 2.57 -12.94
C PHE A 151 -11.94 1.20 -12.60
N LEU A 152 -11.53 0.60 -11.48
CA LEU A 152 -12.02 -0.71 -11.03
C LEU A 152 -13.50 -0.65 -10.65
N MET A 153 -13.95 0.43 -10.01
CA MET A 153 -15.37 0.63 -9.70
C MET A 153 -16.26 0.65 -10.96
N GLN A 154 -15.74 1.09 -12.09
CA GLN A 154 -16.47 1.15 -13.35
C GLN A 154 -16.35 -0.11 -14.22
N ASN A 155 -15.17 -0.75 -14.21
CA ASN A 155 -14.80 -1.73 -15.23
C ASN A 155 -14.55 -3.14 -14.68
N TYR A 156 -14.49 -3.32 -13.36
CA TYR A 156 -14.20 -4.60 -12.74
C TYR A 156 -15.34 -5.04 -11.82
N SER A 157 -15.65 -6.33 -11.82
CA SER A 157 -16.61 -6.93 -10.88
C SER A 157 -15.89 -7.86 -9.92
N GLY A 158 -16.23 -7.75 -8.64
CA GLY A 158 -15.84 -8.73 -7.61
C GLY A 158 -16.66 -10.02 -7.68
N ASP A 159 -17.59 -10.13 -8.65
CA ASP A 159 -18.41 -11.32 -8.81
C ASP A 159 -17.57 -12.49 -9.30
N ILE A 160 -17.77 -13.62 -8.64
CA ILE A 160 -17.10 -14.89 -8.93
C ILE A 160 -17.89 -15.57 -10.04
N ASN A 161 -17.27 -15.79 -11.20
CA ASN A 161 -17.89 -16.49 -12.33
C ASN A 161 -18.52 -17.82 -11.93
N GLU A 162 -19.62 -18.20 -12.62
CA GLU A 162 -20.35 -19.45 -12.33
C GLU A 162 -19.49 -20.72 -12.37
N GLU A 163 -18.41 -20.71 -13.15
CA GLU A 163 -17.45 -21.82 -13.22
C GLU A 163 -16.57 -21.97 -11.96
N GLN A 164 -16.54 -20.95 -11.10
CA GLN A 164 -15.77 -20.92 -9.83
C GLN A 164 -16.61 -21.25 -8.59
N LYS A 165 -17.79 -21.86 -8.76
CA LYS A 165 -18.73 -22.15 -7.66
C LYS A 165 -18.19 -23.08 -6.58
N GLU A 166 -17.18 -23.87 -6.88
CA GLU A 166 -16.60 -24.86 -5.94
C GLU A 166 -15.37 -24.35 -5.17
N ALA A 167 -14.77 -23.23 -5.61
CA ALA A 167 -13.72 -22.53 -4.88
C ALA A 167 -14.01 -21.04 -4.94
N PRO A 168 -13.98 -20.31 -3.80
CA PRO A 168 -14.15 -18.86 -3.83
C PRO A 168 -13.06 -18.27 -4.72
N GLY A 169 -13.44 -17.67 -5.85
CA GLY A 169 -12.52 -16.97 -6.72
C GLY A 169 -11.91 -15.79 -5.96
N ILE A 170 -10.69 -15.42 -6.34
CA ILE A 170 -10.02 -14.28 -5.73
C ILE A 170 -10.74 -12.99 -6.12
N SER A 171 -11.53 -12.44 -5.19
CA SER A 171 -12.34 -11.23 -5.37
C SER A 171 -11.56 -9.94 -5.09
N TRP A 172 -10.29 -10.04 -4.74
CA TRP A 172 -9.41 -8.90 -4.50
C TRP A 172 -8.33 -8.77 -5.56
N ILE A 173 -7.73 -7.59 -5.64
CA ILE A 173 -6.76 -7.25 -6.67
C ILE A 173 -5.61 -6.44 -6.08
N ASN A 174 -4.39 -6.81 -6.40
CA ASN A 174 -3.20 -6.07 -6.06
C ASN A 174 -3.11 -4.78 -6.88
N VAL A 175 -2.79 -3.66 -6.21
CA VAL A 175 -2.65 -2.35 -6.83
C VAL A 175 -1.25 -1.82 -6.56
N GLY A 176 -0.36 -1.99 -7.53
CA GLY A 176 1.02 -1.55 -7.50
C GLY A 176 1.45 -1.00 -8.86
N CYS A 177 2.68 -0.50 -8.92
CA CYS A 177 3.28 -0.01 -10.17
C CYS A 177 4.09 -1.08 -10.93
N GLY A 178 4.28 -2.27 -10.32
CA GLY A 178 5.01 -3.39 -10.92
C GLY A 178 6.54 -3.27 -10.86
N THR A 179 7.07 -2.25 -10.18
CA THR A 179 8.51 -2.04 -10.02
C THR A 179 8.84 -1.67 -8.57
N ASP A 180 9.99 -2.11 -8.10
CA ASP A 180 10.50 -1.76 -6.78
C ASP A 180 11.86 -1.05 -6.85
N ILE A 181 12.22 -0.38 -5.76
CA ILE A 181 13.47 0.36 -5.62
C ILE A 181 14.11 0.02 -4.27
N SER A 182 15.45 0.00 -4.22
CA SER A 182 16.15 -0.15 -2.94
C SER A 182 15.98 1.11 -2.08
N MET A 183 16.00 0.95 -0.76
CA MET A 183 15.94 2.09 0.15
C MET A 183 17.15 3.03 -0.02
N LYS A 184 18.30 2.48 -0.44
CA LYS A 184 19.49 3.25 -0.80
C LYS A 184 19.23 4.14 -2.01
N ASP A 185 18.68 3.56 -3.09
CA ASP A 185 18.43 4.29 -4.34
C ASP A 185 17.28 5.30 -4.17
N LEU A 186 16.25 4.95 -3.38
CA LEU A 186 15.19 5.88 -2.99
C LEU A 186 15.77 7.09 -2.24
N GLY A 187 16.64 6.85 -1.27
CA GLY A 187 17.32 7.92 -0.53
C GLY A 187 18.15 8.82 -1.44
N ALA A 188 18.89 8.22 -2.37
CA ALA A 188 19.69 8.98 -3.36
C ALA A 188 18.80 9.81 -4.30
N LEU A 189 17.68 9.24 -4.77
CA LEU A 189 16.72 9.94 -5.61
C LEU A 189 16.08 11.13 -4.90
N ILE A 190 15.63 10.93 -3.64
CA ILE A 190 15.07 12.01 -2.82
C ILE A 190 16.12 13.09 -2.54
N ALA A 191 17.36 12.72 -2.19
CA ALA A 191 18.46 13.67 -2.00
C ALA A 191 18.67 14.56 -3.24
N LYS A 192 18.69 13.92 -4.44
CA LYS A 192 18.77 14.64 -5.74
C LYS A 192 17.60 15.61 -5.92
N ILE A 193 16.36 15.18 -5.67
CA ILE A 193 15.14 15.99 -5.84
C ILE A 193 15.16 17.18 -4.88
N VAL A 194 15.50 16.96 -3.62
CA VAL A 194 15.60 18.01 -2.60
C VAL A 194 16.78 18.95 -2.88
N GLY A 195 17.81 18.48 -3.57
CA GLY A 195 19.07 19.21 -3.80
C GLY A 195 20.00 19.19 -2.58
N PHE A 196 20.00 18.11 -1.82
CA PHE A 196 20.95 17.87 -0.72
C PHE A 196 22.30 17.42 -1.29
N GLN A 197 23.39 18.03 -0.81
CA GLN A 197 24.75 17.82 -1.34
C GLN A 197 25.67 17.05 -0.37
N GLY A 198 25.13 16.66 0.80
CA GLY A 198 25.91 15.92 1.81
C GLY A 198 25.93 14.41 1.56
N ASN A 199 26.48 13.68 2.51
CA ASN A 199 26.59 12.21 2.46
C ASN A 199 25.33 11.53 2.97
N ILE A 200 25.03 10.35 2.41
CA ILE A 200 24.03 9.43 2.95
C ILE A 200 24.79 8.34 3.70
N VAL A 201 24.53 8.20 5.00
CA VAL A 201 25.11 7.15 5.84
C VAL A 201 24.05 6.17 6.30
N PHE A 202 24.44 4.94 6.58
CA PHE A 202 23.52 3.88 6.97
C PHE A 202 23.78 3.43 8.40
N ASP A 203 22.72 3.40 9.20
CA ASP A 203 22.77 2.92 10.59
C ASP A 203 22.36 1.45 10.64
N HIS A 204 23.35 0.58 10.66
CA HIS A 204 23.18 -0.88 10.69
C HIS A 204 22.69 -1.43 12.05
N ILE A 205 22.53 -0.60 13.08
CA ILE A 205 21.95 -1.01 14.37
C ILE A 205 20.44 -1.29 14.20
N HIS A 206 19.78 -0.56 13.29
CA HIS A 206 18.39 -0.77 12.97
C HIS A 206 18.22 -1.87 11.90
N PRO A 207 17.27 -2.80 12.06
CA PRO A 207 17.04 -3.86 11.06
C PRO A 207 16.42 -3.31 9.76
N ASP A 208 16.71 -3.97 8.64
CA ASP A 208 16.13 -3.63 7.32
C ASP A 208 14.63 -3.94 7.19
N GLY A 209 14.07 -4.74 8.08
CA GLY A 209 12.72 -5.30 7.92
C GLY A 209 12.67 -6.40 6.84
N THR A 210 11.50 -6.58 6.20
CA THR A 210 11.31 -7.57 5.12
C THR A 210 12.22 -7.22 3.92
N PRO A 211 13.03 -8.18 3.39
CA PRO A 211 14.01 -7.89 2.33
C PRO A 211 13.39 -7.31 1.05
N ARG A 212 12.25 -7.84 0.60
CA ARG A 212 11.55 -7.37 -0.59
C ARG A 212 10.04 -7.40 -0.40
N LYS A 213 9.35 -6.40 -0.94
CA LYS A 213 7.89 -6.32 -0.93
C LYS A 213 7.42 -5.67 -2.24
N LEU A 214 7.20 -6.51 -3.24
CA LEU A 214 6.69 -6.16 -4.57
C LEU A 214 5.40 -6.94 -4.81
N LEU A 215 4.30 -6.28 -5.12
CA LEU A 215 3.04 -6.93 -5.47
C LEU A 215 3.05 -7.40 -6.93
N ASP A 216 2.43 -8.53 -7.21
CA ASP A 216 2.10 -8.91 -8.57
C ASP A 216 0.83 -8.17 -8.99
N SER A 217 0.98 -7.14 -9.82
CA SER A 217 -0.13 -6.35 -10.34
C SER A 217 -0.59 -6.80 -11.73
N SER A 218 -0.19 -7.99 -12.20
CA SER A 218 -0.54 -8.51 -13.52
C SER A 218 -2.04 -8.60 -13.73
N LYS A 219 -2.81 -8.97 -12.69
CA LYS A 219 -4.27 -9.00 -12.72
C LYS A 219 -4.86 -7.62 -12.99
N LEU A 220 -4.35 -6.57 -12.32
CA LEU A 220 -4.76 -5.19 -12.56
C LEU A 220 -4.40 -4.75 -13.97
N PHE A 221 -3.17 -5.00 -14.41
CA PHE A 221 -2.70 -4.59 -15.76
C PHE A 221 -3.47 -5.30 -16.88
N SER A 222 -3.93 -6.54 -16.65
CA SER A 222 -4.77 -7.25 -17.63
C SER A 222 -6.14 -6.61 -17.83
N THR A 223 -6.61 -5.75 -16.92
CA THR A 223 -7.83 -4.95 -17.09
C THR A 223 -7.65 -3.75 -18.03
N GLY A 224 -6.40 -3.44 -18.41
CA GLY A 224 -6.03 -2.29 -19.23
C GLY A 224 -5.62 -1.05 -18.42
N TRP A 225 -5.66 -1.10 -17.09
CA TRP A 225 -5.19 -0.01 -16.25
C TRP A 225 -3.67 -0.05 -16.04
N HIS A 226 -3.01 1.10 -16.06
CA HIS A 226 -1.60 1.26 -15.74
C HIS A 226 -1.36 2.59 -14.99
N PRO A 227 -0.35 2.65 -14.07
CA PRO A 227 0.01 3.90 -13.39
C PRO A 227 0.54 4.93 -14.39
N ARG A 228 0.31 6.21 -14.10
CA ARG A 228 0.72 7.34 -14.95
C ARG A 228 1.94 8.08 -14.43
N PHE A 229 2.14 8.06 -13.11
CA PHE A 229 3.27 8.74 -12.50
C PHE A 229 4.52 7.86 -12.49
N SER A 230 5.65 8.41 -12.98
CA SER A 230 6.95 7.84 -12.62
C SER A 230 7.25 8.13 -11.14
N LEU A 231 8.08 7.30 -10.50
CA LEU A 231 8.48 7.55 -9.11
C LEU A 231 9.15 8.93 -8.94
N GLU A 232 10.00 9.35 -9.90
CA GLU A 232 10.68 10.64 -9.84
C GLU A 232 9.70 11.80 -9.95
N ASP A 233 8.73 11.74 -10.87
CA ASP A 233 7.74 12.82 -11.04
C ASP A 233 6.81 12.92 -9.83
N GLY A 234 6.34 11.79 -9.32
CA GLY A 234 5.52 11.76 -8.11
C GLY A 234 6.25 12.30 -6.88
N LEU A 235 7.53 11.93 -6.70
CA LEU A 235 8.35 12.46 -5.59
C LEU A 235 8.59 13.98 -5.72
N ARG A 236 8.76 14.49 -6.94
CA ARG A 236 8.87 15.94 -7.18
C ARG A 236 7.58 16.66 -6.78
N ALA A 237 6.43 16.16 -7.22
CA ALA A 237 5.13 16.73 -6.87
C ALA A 237 4.92 16.73 -5.34
N THR A 238 5.23 15.60 -4.68
CA THR A 238 5.13 15.46 -3.23
C THR A 238 6.07 16.42 -2.49
N TYR A 239 7.29 16.65 -3.01
CA TYR A 239 8.22 17.58 -2.40
C TYR A 239 7.81 19.06 -2.60
N GLU A 240 7.22 19.42 -3.76
CA GLU A 240 6.65 20.75 -3.96
C GLU A 240 5.53 21.04 -2.98
N ASP A 241 4.63 20.08 -2.75
CA ASP A 241 3.58 20.18 -1.73
C ASP A 241 4.16 20.34 -0.32
N TYR A 242 5.14 19.51 0.05
CA TYR A 242 5.81 19.63 1.36
C TYR A 242 6.38 21.03 1.64
N LYS A 243 6.91 21.73 0.64
CA LYS A 243 7.47 23.07 0.81
C LYS A 243 6.42 24.15 1.08
N LEU A 244 5.14 23.86 0.91
CA LEU A 244 4.04 24.78 1.18
C LEU A 244 3.54 24.70 2.64
N HIS A 245 3.97 23.68 3.38
CA HIS A 245 3.63 23.38 4.77
C HIS A 245 4.81 23.58 5.71
#